data_a2e606f272eee0fbb49282b969df511d
#
_entry.id   a2e606f272eee0fbb49282b969df511d
#
_cell.length_a   1.000
_cell.length_b   1.000
_cell.length_c   1.000
_cell.angle_alpha   90.00
_cell.angle_beta   90.00
_cell.angle_gamma   90.00
#
_symmetry.space_group_name_H-M   'P 1'
#
loop_
_entity.id
_entity.type
_entity.pdbx_description
1 polymer ?
#
loop_
_entity_poly.entity_id
_entity_poly.type
_entity_poly.pdbx_seq_one_letter_code
_entity_poly.pdbx_strand_id
1 'polypeptide(L)'
;MEVVQLLLPLVSNLETAATAGNNLLTMAMETGDMKLFQTILERLPANLKWTSSTRRALESALRSDMKEQVRLLLSKHPAPPTREGGTVPLIAYAIANDDVPLFHTLLACGSDPNIVIPKAAEKDFMSLLKSKYLRLYIQEETGINLLMLAAGLGKTEYVRALLDAGADRNRSTPRERMLPLYFAAWTENWQCVQMLLGGGPMPEQLRVEISLARQNMSVIKDGVTVFTTKCSTGRQGFTTPAGRYVITDKDRDHRSTIYKCAMPYFMRLNCRDFGMHEGVVPTYPASHGCIRLPGDAARKLFAEITVGTVVMIN
;
A
#
# COMPACT_ATOMS: atom_id res chain seq x y z
N MET A 1 40.16 -22.54 7.54
CA MET A 1 39.85 -21.10 7.60
C MET A 1 41.03 -20.20 7.34
N GLU A 2 42.18 -20.39 8.01
CA GLU A 2 43.41 -19.61 7.77
C GLU A 2 43.91 -19.66 6.32
N VAL A 3 43.83 -20.82 5.66
CA VAL A 3 44.26 -21.01 4.26
C VAL A 3 43.41 -20.17 3.30
N VAL A 4 42.09 -20.04 3.52
CA VAL A 4 41.21 -19.23 2.66
C VAL A 4 41.55 -17.75 2.83
N GLN A 5 41.80 -17.27 4.04
CA GLN A 5 42.19 -15.88 4.31
C GLN A 5 43.57 -15.55 3.70
N LEU A 6 44.50 -16.51 3.64
CA LEU A 6 45.81 -16.36 2.98
C LEU A 6 45.71 -16.36 1.45
N LEU A 7 44.79 -17.13 0.87
CA LEU A 7 44.65 -17.25 -0.58
C LEU A 7 43.76 -16.16 -1.19
N LEU A 8 42.84 -15.59 -0.41
CA LEU A 8 41.92 -14.55 -0.88
C LEU A 8 42.62 -13.32 -1.50
N PRO A 9 43.81 -12.85 -1.00
CA PRO A 9 44.55 -11.78 -1.66
C PRO A 9 45.07 -12.10 -3.05
N LEU A 10 45.19 -13.37 -3.38
CA LEU A 10 45.74 -13.86 -4.65
C LEU A 10 44.66 -14.09 -5.71
N VAL A 11 43.38 -14.00 -5.34
CA VAL A 11 42.26 -14.17 -6.27
C VAL A 11 41.97 -12.84 -6.98
N SER A 12 42.27 -12.76 -8.25
CA SER A 12 42.13 -11.57 -9.09
C SER A 12 40.66 -11.26 -9.46
N ASN A 13 39.76 -12.24 -9.38
CA ASN A 13 38.34 -12.07 -9.71
C ASN A 13 37.46 -12.91 -8.77
N LEU A 14 36.82 -12.24 -7.81
CA LEU A 14 35.94 -12.86 -6.82
C LEU A 14 34.56 -13.23 -7.38
N GLU A 15 34.22 -12.73 -8.61
CA GLU A 15 32.98 -13.05 -9.29
C GLU A 15 33.08 -14.34 -10.12
N THR A 16 34.30 -14.83 -10.39
CA THR A 16 34.46 -16.09 -11.12
C THR A 16 34.00 -17.27 -10.28
N ALA A 17 33.09 -18.01 -10.86
CA ALA A 17 32.48 -19.16 -10.25
C ALA A 17 33.48 -20.22 -9.86
N ALA A 18 33.52 -20.62 -8.60
CA ALA A 18 33.90 -21.97 -8.24
C ALA A 18 32.89 -22.93 -8.93
N THR A 19 33.36 -24.11 -9.30
CA THR A 19 32.61 -25.17 -9.96
C THR A 19 31.16 -25.29 -9.46
N ALA A 20 30.18 -25.38 -10.38
CA ALA A 20 28.75 -25.58 -10.11
C ALA A 20 27.94 -24.31 -9.70
N GLY A 21 28.37 -23.11 -10.11
CA GLY A 21 27.57 -21.90 -9.95
C GLY A 21 27.60 -21.26 -8.55
N ASN A 22 28.45 -21.76 -7.64
CA ASN A 22 28.73 -21.12 -6.37
C ASN A 22 29.91 -20.19 -6.53
N ASN A 23 29.78 -18.94 -6.08
CA ASN A 23 30.92 -18.03 -5.97
C ASN A 23 31.40 -17.96 -4.52
N LEU A 24 32.52 -17.29 -4.27
CA LEU A 24 33.09 -17.13 -2.93
C LEU A 24 32.11 -16.46 -1.95
N LEU A 25 31.25 -15.55 -2.43
CA LEU A 25 30.24 -14.89 -1.61
C LEU A 25 29.18 -15.90 -1.13
N THR A 26 28.67 -16.74 -2.02
CA THR A 26 27.72 -17.81 -1.66
C THR A 26 28.32 -18.76 -0.63
N MET A 27 29.55 -19.20 -0.88
CA MET A 27 30.29 -20.10 0.07
C MET A 27 30.48 -19.44 1.42
N ALA A 28 30.85 -18.16 1.48
CA ALA A 28 31.01 -17.43 2.74
C ALA A 28 29.71 -17.29 3.52
N MET A 29 28.60 -17.10 2.80
CA MET A 29 27.28 -17.08 3.42
C MET A 29 26.86 -18.47 3.94
N GLU A 30 27.15 -19.53 3.19
CA GLU A 30 26.83 -20.91 3.60
C GLU A 30 27.67 -21.38 4.83
N THR A 31 28.89 -20.89 4.97
CA THR A 31 29.72 -21.21 6.13
C THR A 31 29.29 -20.49 7.40
N GLY A 32 28.53 -19.43 7.31
CA GLY A 32 28.13 -18.56 8.45
C GLY A 32 29.32 -17.77 9.05
N ASP A 33 30.51 -17.82 8.43
CA ASP A 33 31.67 -17.06 8.90
C ASP A 33 31.57 -15.58 8.52
N MET A 34 31.21 -14.76 9.51
CA MET A 34 31.03 -13.34 9.35
C MET A 34 32.34 -12.62 8.91
N LYS A 35 33.50 -13.02 9.41
CA LYS A 35 34.77 -12.38 9.02
C LYS A 35 35.13 -12.68 7.58
N LEU A 36 34.97 -13.91 7.15
CA LEU A 36 35.17 -14.32 5.77
C LEU A 36 34.20 -13.58 4.86
N PHE A 37 32.90 -13.53 5.24
CA PHE A 37 31.84 -12.81 4.48
C PHE A 37 32.16 -11.32 4.32
N GLN A 38 32.52 -10.62 5.41
CA GLN A 38 32.90 -9.20 5.36
C GLN A 38 34.13 -8.97 4.49
N THR A 39 35.18 -9.80 4.62
CA THR A 39 36.39 -9.69 3.81
C THR A 39 36.09 -9.82 2.30
N ILE A 40 35.21 -10.74 1.93
CA ILE A 40 34.79 -10.92 0.55
C ILE A 40 33.94 -9.73 0.10
N LEU A 41 32.98 -9.31 0.91
CA LEU A 41 32.08 -8.22 0.61
C LEU A 41 32.82 -6.88 0.40
N GLU A 42 33.87 -6.59 1.18
CA GLU A 42 34.69 -5.38 1.04
C GLU A 42 35.46 -5.33 -0.27
N ARG A 43 35.78 -6.49 -0.85
CA ARG A 43 36.53 -6.61 -2.11
C ARG A 43 35.63 -6.64 -3.34
N LEU A 44 34.32 -6.81 -3.17
CA LEU A 44 33.39 -6.75 -4.28
C LEU A 44 33.24 -5.31 -4.77
N PRO A 45 33.08 -5.11 -6.09
CA PRO A 45 32.88 -3.75 -6.63
C PRO A 45 31.59 -3.13 -6.08
N ALA A 46 31.63 -1.83 -5.81
CA ALA A 46 30.47 -1.09 -5.26
C ALA A 46 29.21 -1.19 -6.14
N ASN A 47 29.36 -1.46 -7.44
CA ASN A 47 28.28 -1.59 -8.42
C ASN A 47 28.02 -3.06 -8.80
N LEU A 48 28.18 -3.98 -7.86
CA LEU A 48 27.89 -5.39 -8.10
C LEU A 48 26.45 -5.58 -8.62
N LYS A 49 26.29 -6.19 -9.76
CA LYS A 49 24.97 -6.51 -10.30
C LYS A 49 24.38 -7.73 -9.59
N TRP A 50 23.05 -7.77 -9.46
CA TRP A 50 22.34 -8.95 -8.97
C TRP A 50 22.48 -10.10 -9.96
N THR A 51 23.59 -10.80 -9.91
CA THR A 51 23.86 -12.02 -10.68
C THR A 51 23.13 -13.21 -10.07
N SER A 52 23.03 -14.32 -10.78
CA SER A 52 22.49 -15.58 -10.25
C SER A 52 23.18 -16.01 -8.95
N SER A 53 24.46 -15.75 -8.82
CA SER A 53 25.25 -16.09 -7.62
C SER A 53 24.90 -15.20 -6.43
N THR A 54 24.78 -13.88 -6.61
CA THR A 54 24.39 -12.96 -5.53
C THR A 54 22.96 -13.20 -5.07
N ARG A 55 22.05 -13.58 -6.00
CA ARG A 55 20.68 -13.96 -5.63
C ARG A 55 20.63 -15.25 -4.83
N ARG A 56 21.38 -16.29 -5.21
CA ARG A 56 21.48 -17.52 -4.42
C ARG A 56 22.05 -17.27 -3.03
N ALA A 57 23.09 -16.44 -2.92
CA ALA A 57 23.62 -16.03 -1.64
C ALA A 57 22.57 -15.36 -0.76
N LEU A 58 21.80 -14.44 -1.31
CA LEU A 58 20.70 -13.80 -0.61
C LEU A 58 19.62 -14.79 -0.20
N GLU A 59 19.18 -15.67 -1.11
CA GLU A 59 18.17 -16.69 -0.80
C GLU A 59 18.65 -17.68 0.27
N SER A 60 19.91 -18.09 0.22
CA SER A 60 20.52 -18.93 1.26
C SER A 60 20.53 -18.24 2.61
N ALA A 61 20.97 -16.97 2.67
CA ALA A 61 20.99 -16.18 3.89
C ALA A 61 19.58 -15.94 4.47
N LEU A 62 18.60 -15.69 3.63
CA LEU A 62 17.21 -15.53 4.05
C LEU A 62 16.62 -16.81 4.65
N ARG A 63 16.93 -17.98 4.06
CA ARG A 63 16.51 -19.29 4.60
C ARG A 63 17.17 -19.65 5.91
N SER A 64 18.39 -19.19 6.12
CA SER A 64 19.20 -19.47 7.30
C SER A 64 19.10 -18.38 8.39
N ASP A 65 18.14 -17.45 8.26
CA ASP A 65 17.92 -16.31 9.17
C ASP A 65 19.18 -15.44 9.42
N MET A 66 20.06 -15.35 8.42
CA MET A 66 21.32 -14.58 8.49
C MET A 66 21.09 -13.10 8.23
N LYS A 67 20.31 -12.43 9.09
CA LYS A 67 19.87 -11.03 8.91
C LYS A 67 21.02 -10.04 8.75
N GLU A 68 22.10 -10.22 9.50
CA GLU A 68 23.24 -9.30 9.43
C GLU A 68 23.99 -9.40 8.10
N GLN A 69 24.20 -10.61 7.58
CA GLN A 69 24.80 -10.82 6.25
C GLN A 69 23.91 -10.23 5.17
N VAL A 70 22.61 -10.45 5.25
CA VAL A 70 21.63 -9.86 4.30
C VAL A 70 21.71 -8.33 4.36
N ARG A 71 21.74 -7.74 5.56
CA ARG A 71 21.84 -6.28 5.73
C ARG A 71 23.11 -5.73 5.12
N LEU A 72 24.25 -6.35 5.39
CA LEU A 72 25.54 -5.94 4.84
C LEU A 72 25.58 -6.10 3.31
N LEU A 73 25.01 -7.18 2.79
CA LEU A 73 24.90 -7.37 1.34
C LEU A 73 24.05 -6.29 0.68
N LEU A 74 22.88 -5.98 1.25
CA LEU A 74 21.98 -4.93 0.73
C LEU A 74 22.60 -3.54 0.87
N SER A 75 23.40 -3.27 1.89
CA SER A 75 24.09 -1.99 2.06
C SER A 75 25.13 -1.73 0.97
N LYS A 76 25.77 -2.78 0.46
CA LYS A 76 26.76 -2.70 -0.64
C LYS A 76 26.10 -2.70 -2.03
N HIS A 77 24.85 -3.17 -2.10
CA HIS A 77 24.07 -3.25 -3.34
C HIS A 77 22.85 -2.37 -3.23
N PRO A 78 22.93 -1.11 -3.66
CA PRO A 78 21.79 -0.18 -3.60
C PRO A 78 20.62 -0.59 -4.51
N ALA A 79 20.88 -1.44 -5.50
CA ALA A 79 19.81 -1.96 -6.35
C ALA A 79 18.97 -2.99 -5.56
N PRO A 80 17.63 -2.91 -5.62
CA PRO A 80 16.77 -3.85 -4.91
C PRO A 80 16.99 -5.28 -5.43
N PRO A 81 17.02 -6.29 -4.53
CA PRO A 81 17.11 -7.67 -4.96
C PRO A 81 15.87 -8.08 -5.77
N THR A 82 16.09 -8.73 -6.91
CA THR A 82 15.05 -9.23 -7.81
C THR A 82 15.16 -10.74 -7.95
N ARG A 83 14.12 -11.42 -8.45
CA ARG A 83 14.21 -12.82 -8.85
C ARG A 83 15.17 -13.00 -10.03
N GLU A 84 15.69 -14.21 -10.22
CA GLU A 84 16.55 -14.52 -11.35
C GLU A 84 15.81 -14.26 -12.67
N GLY A 85 16.44 -13.48 -13.58
CA GLY A 85 15.85 -13.07 -14.85
C GLY A 85 14.73 -12.02 -14.74
N GLY A 86 14.38 -11.59 -13.53
CA GLY A 86 13.31 -10.61 -13.28
C GLY A 86 13.82 -9.21 -12.99
N THR A 87 12.92 -8.25 -13.05
CA THR A 87 13.14 -6.82 -12.75
C THR A 87 12.32 -6.33 -11.56
N VAL A 88 11.26 -7.08 -11.19
CA VAL A 88 10.42 -6.73 -10.04
C VAL A 88 11.17 -7.02 -8.73
N PRO A 89 11.21 -6.07 -7.80
CA PRO A 89 11.85 -6.24 -6.50
C PRO A 89 11.27 -7.41 -5.71
N LEU A 90 12.15 -8.17 -5.03
CA LEU A 90 11.73 -9.33 -4.22
C LEU A 90 10.74 -8.95 -3.11
N ILE A 91 10.90 -7.76 -2.52
CA ILE A 91 9.97 -7.25 -1.51
C ILE A 91 8.54 -7.01 -2.08
N ALA A 92 8.40 -6.68 -3.37
CA ALA A 92 7.09 -6.60 -4.02
C ALA A 92 6.44 -7.98 -4.17
N TYR A 93 7.23 -9.02 -4.47
CA TYR A 93 6.74 -10.41 -4.46
C TYR A 93 6.31 -10.84 -3.07
N ALA A 94 7.05 -10.46 -2.01
CA ALA A 94 6.66 -10.76 -0.63
C ALA A 94 5.28 -10.16 -0.30
N ILE A 95 5.01 -8.91 -0.71
CA ILE A 95 3.70 -8.29 -0.56
C ILE A 95 2.65 -9.03 -1.39
N ALA A 96 2.91 -9.34 -2.66
CA ALA A 96 1.93 -9.98 -3.55
C ALA A 96 1.54 -11.38 -3.08
N ASN A 97 2.50 -12.18 -2.58
CA ASN A 97 2.31 -13.54 -2.08
C ASN A 97 1.83 -13.62 -0.62
N ASP A 98 1.74 -12.48 0.08
CA ASP A 98 1.43 -12.45 1.52
C ASP A 98 2.50 -13.10 2.40
N ASP A 99 3.75 -13.01 1.98
CA ASP A 99 4.90 -13.53 2.73
C ASP A 99 5.40 -12.47 3.74
N VAL A 100 4.71 -12.41 4.87
CA VAL A 100 4.99 -11.44 5.95
C VAL A 100 6.41 -11.60 6.51
N PRO A 101 6.92 -12.82 6.81
CA PRO A 101 8.27 -12.99 7.31
C PRO A 101 9.35 -12.48 6.35
N LEU A 102 9.25 -12.82 5.06
CA LEU A 102 10.18 -12.35 4.04
C LEU A 102 10.14 -10.82 3.91
N PHE A 103 8.94 -10.24 3.88
CA PHE A 103 8.76 -8.79 3.79
C PHE A 103 9.46 -8.07 4.95
N HIS A 104 9.18 -8.47 6.20
CA HIS A 104 9.80 -7.85 7.38
C HIS A 104 11.32 -8.04 7.40
N THR A 105 11.82 -9.21 6.99
CA THR A 105 13.26 -9.44 6.89
C THR A 105 13.91 -8.49 5.88
N LEU A 106 13.35 -8.37 4.69
CA LEU A 106 13.88 -7.48 3.66
C LEU A 106 13.83 -6.00 4.09
N LEU A 107 12.74 -5.58 4.75
CA LEU A 107 12.59 -4.23 5.26
C LEU A 107 13.59 -3.93 6.39
N ALA A 108 13.75 -4.85 7.35
CA ALA A 108 14.71 -4.73 8.46
C ALA A 108 16.17 -4.74 7.97
N CYS A 109 16.45 -5.39 6.84
CA CYS A 109 17.76 -5.39 6.21
C CYS A 109 18.04 -4.15 5.35
N GLY A 110 17.16 -3.14 5.35
CA GLY A 110 17.41 -1.85 4.71
C GLY A 110 16.85 -1.72 3.29
N SER A 111 15.89 -2.56 2.89
CA SER A 111 15.16 -2.31 1.64
C SER A 111 14.45 -0.95 1.70
N ASP A 112 14.61 -0.13 0.66
CA ASP A 112 13.95 1.17 0.57
C ASP A 112 12.42 0.98 0.50
N PRO A 113 11.63 1.52 1.45
CA PRO A 113 10.17 1.40 1.44
C PRO A 113 9.50 2.14 0.26
N ASN A 114 10.25 3.01 -0.43
CA ASN A 114 9.81 3.78 -1.59
C ASN A 114 10.17 3.16 -2.94
N ILE A 115 10.63 1.89 -2.96
CA ILE A 115 10.94 1.17 -4.20
C ILE A 115 9.75 1.22 -5.17
N VAL A 116 10.08 1.44 -6.44
CA VAL A 116 9.13 1.48 -7.54
C VAL A 116 9.14 0.14 -8.28
N ILE A 117 7.96 -0.36 -8.59
CA ILE A 117 7.74 -1.53 -9.43
C ILE A 117 7.93 -1.10 -10.88
N PRO A 118 8.75 -1.79 -11.69
CA PRO A 118 8.97 -1.43 -13.08
C PRO A 118 7.68 -1.58 -13.90
N LYS A 119 7.50 -0.68 -14.86
CA LYS A 119 6.43 -0.79 -15.87
C LYS A 119 6.58 -2.09 -16.63
N ALA A 120 5.45 -2.72 -16.97
CA ALA A 120 5.43 -4.02 -17.66
C ALA A 120 6.16 -5.12 -16.87
N ALA A 121 5.87 -5.20 -15.57
CA ALA A 121 6.37 -6.26 -14.70
C ALA A 121 6.11 -7.67 -15.26
N GLU A 122 6.89 -8.64 -14.81
CA GLU A 122 6.83 -10.02 -15.29
C GLU A 122 5.45 -10.64 -15.17
N LYS A 123 5.12 -11.56 -16.08
CA LYS A 123 3.80 -12.23 -16.14
C LYS A 123 3.47 -13.01 -14.87
N ASP A 124 4.45 -13.65 -14.25
CA ASP A 124 4.28 -14.38 -13.00
C ASP A 124 3.93 -13.44 -11.84
N PHE A 125 4.60 -12.29 -11.71
CA PHE A 125 4.23 -11.26 -10.74
C PHE A 125 2.81 -10.73 -11.00
N MET A 126 2.51 -10.39 -12.25
CA MET A 126 1.19 -9.88 -12.64
C MET A 126 0.06 -10.87 -12.36
N SER A 127 0.32 -12.18 -12.43
CA SER A 127 -0.66 -13.23 -12.12
C SER A 127 -1.04 -13.29 -10.64
N LEU A 128 -0.17 -12.86 -9.74
CA LEU A 128 -0.43 -12.80 -8.30
C LEU A 128 -1.42 -11.67 -7.93
N LEU A 129 -1.54 -10.67 -8.79
CA LEU A 129 -2.35 -9.49 -8.49
C LEU A 129 -3.82 -9.73 -8.86
N LYS A 130 -4.67 -9.93 -7.84
CA LYS A 130 -6.12 -10.10 -8.04
C LYS A 130 -6.81 -8.81 -8.50
N SER A 131 -6.29 -7.64 -8.12
CA SER A 131 -6.85 -6.33 -8.48
C SER A 131 -6.58 -5.99 -9.95
N LYS A 132 -7.66 -5.89 -10.74
CA LYS A 132 -7.58 -5.46 -12.14
C LYS A 132 -7.03 -4.04 -12.30
N TYR A 133 -7.30 -3.15 -11.34
CA TYR A 133 -6.81 -1.77 -11.35
C TYR A 133 -5.29 -1.74 -11.13
N LEU A 134 -4.76 -2.48 -10.15
CA LEU A 134 -3.32 -2.58 -9.96
C LEU A 134 -2.60 -3.09 -11.22
N ARG A 135 -3.13 -4.16 -11.83
CA ARG A 135 -2.56 -4.69 -13.07
C ARG A 135 -2.54 -3.64 -14.17
N LEU A 136 -3.66 -2.93 -14.37
CA LEU A 136 -3.77 -1.86 -15.36
C LEU A 136 -2.72 -0.77 -15.11
N TYR A 137 -2.64 -0.25 -13.89
CA TYR A 137 -1.72 0.84 -13.57
C TYR A 137 -0.24 0.42 -13.63
N ILE A 138 0.12 -0.81 -13.26
CA ILE A 138 1.50 -1.31 -13.41
C ILE A 138 1.86 -1.44 -14.89
N GLN A 139 0.91 -1.73 -15.78
CA GLN A 139 1.14 -1.81 -17.22
C GLN A 139 1.21 -0.44 -17.91
N GLU A 140 0.37 0.51 -17.48
CA GLU A 140 0.20 1.79 -18.18
C GLU A 140 1.00 2.94 -17.56
N GLU A 141 1.31 2.85 -16.25
CA GLU A 141 1.98 3.89 -15.49
C GLU A 141 3.42 3.53 -15.12
N THR A 142 4.20 4.56 -14.80
CA THR A 142 5.45 4.44 -14.05
C THR A 142 5.24 4.97 -12.63
N GLY A 143 6.11 4.59 -11.69
CA GLY A 143 6.08 5.14 -10.34
C GLY A 143 5.13 4.45 -9.38
N ILE A 144 4.55 3.30 -9.74
CA ILE A 144 3.83 2.45 -8.79
C ILE A 144 4.82 1.92 -7.75
N ASN A 145 4.66 2.34 -6.50
CA ASN A 145 5.53 1.96 -5.40
C ASN A 145 4.93 0.85 -4.51
N LEU A 146 5.71 0.38 -3.54
CA LEU A 146 5.28 -0.68 -2.62
C LEU A 146 4.04 -0.30 -1.82
N LEU A 147 3.90 0.98 -1.44
CA LEU A 147 2.76 1.46 -0.68
C LEU A 147 1.46 1.42 -1.50
N MET A 148 1.54 1.79 -2.80
CA MET A 148 0.42 1.65 -3.74
C MET A 148 0.04 0.18 -3.96
N LEU A 149 1.04 -0.71 -4.06
CA LEU A 149 0.83 -2.16 -4.18
C LEU A 149 0.09 -2.70 -2.95
N ALA A 150 0.61 -2.45 -1.74
CA ALA A 150 0.02 -2.92 -0.49
C ALA A 150 -1.39 -2.36 -0.28
N ALA A 151 -1.59 -1.06 -0.54
CA ALA A 151 -2.87 -0.38 -0.47
C ALA A 151 -3.89 -0.96 -1.46
N GLY A 152 -3.48 -1.16 -2.72
CA GLY A 152 -4.34 -1.71 -3.77
C GLY A 152 -4.63 -3.21 -3.64
N LEU A 153 -3.90 -3.92 -2.78
CA LEU A 153 -4.22 -5.28 -2.34
C LEU A 153 -5.01 -5.31 -1.02
N GLY A 154 -5.24 -4.16 -0.39
CA GLY A 154 -5.95 -4.04 0.89
C GLY A 154 -5.19 -4.63 2.07
N LYS A 155 -3.86 -4.68 2.00
CA LYS A 155 -2.99 -5.36 2.98
C LYS A 155 -2.54 -4.40 4.08
N THR A 156 -3.35 -4.31 5.13
CA THR A 156 -3.21 -3.35 6.24
C THR A 156 -1.87 -3.45 6.96
N GLU A 157 -1.37 -4.67 7.21
CA GLU A 157 -0.09 -4.89 7.90
C GLU A 157 1.08 -4.31 7.11
N TYR A 158 1.13 -4.56 5.81
CA TYR A 158 2.19 -4.04 4.93
C TYR A 158 2.11 -2.53 4.78
N VAL A 159 0.89 -1.97 4.68
CA VAL A 159 0.69 -0.49 4.64
C VAL A 159 1.27 0.14 5.91
N ARG A 160 0.94 -0.41 7.08
CA ARG A 160 1.47 0.07 8.36
C ARG A 160 2.99 0.01 8.39
N ALA A 161 3.57 -1.17 8.14
CA ALA A 161 5.01 -1.37 8.21
C ALA A 161 5.79 -0.50 7.20
N LEU A 162 5.25 -0.28 6.00
CA LEU A 162 5.84 0.63 5.02
C LEU A 162 5.80 2.08 5.50
N LEU A 163 4.70 2.53 6.08
CA LEU A 163 4.57 3.89 6.64
C LEU A 163 5.52 4.09 7.83
N ASP A 164 5.62 3.11 8.72
CA ASP A 164 6.54 3.12 9.88
C ASP A 164 8.01 3.14 9.42
N ALA A 165 8.32 2.53 8.27
CA ALA A 165 9.64 2.58 7.64
C ALA A 165 9.90 3.84 6.81
N GLY A 166 8.98 4.80 6.78
CA GLY A 166 9.15 6.08 6.08
C GLY A 166 8.71 6.09 4.61
N ALA A 167 7.81 5.19 4.20
CA ALA A 167 7.19 5.30 2.88
C ALA A 167 6.42 6.60 2.72
N ASP A 168 6.60 7.27 1.60
CA ASP A 168 5.93 8.54 1.28
C ASP A 168 4.47 8.28 0.83
N ARG A 169 3.53 8.60 1.74
CA ARG A 169 2.08 8.49 1.47
C ARG A 169 1.57 9.45 0.41
N ASN A 170 2.31 10.50 0.10
CA ASN A 170 1.93 11.55 -0.84
C ASN A 170 2.60 11.40 -2.21
N ARG A 171 3.45 10.38 -2.39
CA ARG A 171 4.08 10.11 -3.67
C ARG A 171 3.04 9.70 -4.70
N SER A 172 2.93 10.49 -5.78
CA SER A 172 2.00 10.22 -6.87
C SER A 172 2.68 9.63 -8.09
N THR A 173 1.91 8.91 -8.92
CA THR A 173 2.36 8.51 -10.26
C THR A 173 2.52 9.74 -11.16
N PRO A 174 3.47 9.73 -12.12
CA PRO A 174 3.78 10.93 -12.92
C PRO A 174 2.64 11.37 -13.84
N ARG A 175 1.95 10.43 -14.51
CA ARG A 175 0.95 10.72 -15.54
C ARG A 175 -0.42 10.97 -14.94
N GLU A 176 -1.00 9.99 -14.25
CA GLU A 176 -2.36 10.05 -13.73
C GLU A 176 -2.45 10.64 -12.31
N ARG A 177 -1.29 11.00 -11.70
CA ARG A 177 -1.20 11.60 -10.37
C ARG A 177 -1.86 10.76 -9.28
N MET A 178 -1.83 9.44 -9.45
CA MET A 178 -2.43 8.49 -8.51
C MET A 178 -1.64 8.41 -7.22
N LEU A 179 -2.31 8.58 -6.09
CA LEU A 179 -1.77 8.44 -4.75
C LEU A 179 -2.05 7.04 -4.18
N PRO A 180 -1.27 6.56 -3.20
CA PRO A 180 -1.59 5.32 -2.47
C PRO A 180 -3.02 5.30 -1.91
N LEU A 181 -3.54 6.46 -1.50
CA LEU A 181 -4.89 6.64 -1.00
C LEU A 181 -5.97 6.18 -2.00
N TYR A 182 -5.79 6.48 -3.30
CA TYR A 182 -6.77 6.05 -4.33
C TYR A 182 -6.79 4.53 -4.48
N PHE A 183 -5.62 3.88 -4.40
CA PHE A 183 -5.54 2.41 -4.44
C PHE A 183 -6.22 1.76 -3.23
N ALA A 184 -6.04 2.31 -2.02
CA ALA A 184 -6.73 1.86 -0.82
C ALA A 184 -8.25 2.07 -0.91
N ALA A 185 -8.67 3.21 -1.43
CA ALA A 185 -10.09 3.56 -1.56
C ALA A 185 -10.87 2.57 -2.45
N TRP A 186 -10.21 2.01 -3.47
CA TRP A 186 -10.83 0.99 -4.34
C TRP A 186 -11.01 -0.37 -3.71
N THR A 187 -10.22 -0.71 -2.69
CA THR A 187 -10.33 -2.00 -1.98
C THR A 187 -11.38 -1.98 -0.88
N GLU A 188 -11.97 -0.80 -0.59
CA GLU A 188 -12.91 -0.59 0.51
C GLU A 188 -12.34 -0.97 1.89
N ASN A 189 -11.02 -1.11 1.99
CA ASN A 189 -10.33 -1.34 3.26
C ASN A 189 -10.18 -0.02 4.01
N TRP A 190 -11.13 0.26 4.89
CA TRP A 190 -11.18 1.49 5.66
C TRP A 190 -9.92 1.73 6.52
N GLN A 191 -9.26 0.68 7.01
CA GLN A 191 -8.04 0.78 7.81
C GLN A 191 -6.89 1.31 6.97
N CYS A 192 -6.70 0.78 5.75
CA CYS A 192 -5.69 1.31 4.82
C CYS A 192 -5.97 2.78 4.47
N VAL A 193 -7.24 3.13 4.22
CA VAL A 193 -7.63 4.52 3.91
C VAL A 193 -7.30 5.45 5.08
N GLN A 194 -7.66 5.08 6.32
CA GLN A 194 -7.35 5.88 7.50
C GLN A 194 -5.85 6.07 7.71
N MET A 195 -5.06 4.99 7.60
CA MET A 195 -3.59 5.09 7.75
C MET A 195 -2.97 6.05 6.74
N LEU A 196 -3.43 5.99 5.49
CA LEU A 196 -2.93 6.87 4.42
C LEU A 196 -3.40 8.32 4.57
N LEU A 197 -4.54 8.57 5.21
CA LEU A 197 -4.99 9.91 5.61
C LEU A 197 -4.22 10.47 6.82
N GLY A 198 -3.42 9.67 7.50
CA GLY A 198 -2.73 10.05 8.74
C GLY A 198 -3.49 9.71 10.01
N GLY A 199 -4.50 8.86 9.88
CA GLY A 199 -5.34 8.41 10.98
C GLY A 199 -6.79 8.89 10.87
N GLY A 200 -7.58 8.47 11.83
CA GLY A 200 -8.99 8.84 11.97
C GLY A 200 -9.55 8.20 13.25
N PRO A 201 -10.73 8.59 13.70
CA PRO A 201 -11.36 7.97 14.85
C PRO A 201 -11.68 6.51 14.53
N MET A 202 -11.43 5.64 15.51
CA MET A 202 -11.82 4.24 15.38
C MET A 202 -13.34 4.12 15.32
N PRO A 203 -13.91 3.12 14.61
CA PRO A 203 -15.36 2.97 14.48
C PRO A 203 -16.13 2.82 15.81
N GLU A 204 -15.44 2.35 16.85
CA GLU A 204 -15.99 2.26 18.22
C GLU A 204 -16.13 3.64 18.85
N GLN A 205 -15.22 4.57 18.53
CA GLN A 205 -15.21 5.94 19.06
C GLN A 205 -16.18 6.85 18.31
N LEU A 206 -16.12 6.80 16.96
CA LEU A 206 -16.98 7.61 16.10
C LEU A 206 -17.22 6.92 14.76
N ARG A 207 -18.48 6.77 14.40
CA ARG A 207 -18.89 6.31 13.07
C ARG A 207 -20.22 6.91 12.65
N VAL A 208 -20.46 6.89 11.36
CA VAL A 208 -21.76 7.20 10.75
C VAL A 208 -22.39 5.90 10.26
N GLU A 209 -23.67 5.69 10.55
CA GLU A 209 -24.44 4.58 10.00
C GLU A 209 -25.58 5.11 9.14
N ILE A 210 -25.75 4.56 7.92
CA ILE A 210 -26.79 4.93 6.96
C ILE A 210 -27.58 3.68 6.63
N SER A 211 -28.90 3.75 6.85
CA SER A 211 -29.84 2.70 6.47
C SER A 211 -30.49 3.02 5.15
N LEU A 212 -30.18 2.24 4.11
CA LEU A 212 -30.80 2.34 2.79
C LEU A 212 -32.32 2.03 2.86
N ALA A 213 -32.69 1.07 3.68
CA ALA A 213 -34.08 0.66 3.83
C ALA A 213 -34.94 1.71 4.56
N ARG A 214 -34.37 2.35 5.59
CA ARG A 214 -35.11 3.33 6.42
C ARG A 214 -34.92 4.77 5.96
N GLN A 215 -34.02 5.02 5.00
CA GLN A 215 -33.67 6.36 4.54
C GLN A 215 -33.34 7.31 5.70
N ASN A 216 -32.53 6.82 6.64
CA ASN A 216 -32.03 7.58 7.77
C ASN A 216 -30.55 7.38 7.98
N MET A 217 -29.97 8.30 8.71
CA MET A 217 -28.57 8.30 9.09
C MET A 217 -28.45 8.55 10.59
N SER A 218 -27.50 7.86 11.24
CA SER A 218 -27.18 8.05 12.65
C SER A 218 -25.68 8.28 12.84
N VAL A 219 -25.31 9.12 13.79
CA VAL A 219 -23.94 9.27 14.29
C VAL A 219 -23.85 8.54 15.62
N ILE A 220 -22.92 7.61 15.71
CA ILE A 220 -22.63 6.84 16.91
C ILE A 220 -21.28 7.29 17.44
N LYS A 221 -21.28 7.70 18.73
CA LYS A 221 -20.07 8.08 19.46
C LYS A 221 -20.00 7.23 20.74
N ASP A 222 -18.86 6.54 20.93
CA ASP A 222 -18.61 5.66 22.08
C ASP A 222 -19.76 4.66 22.31
N GLY A 223 -20.26 4.07 21.22
CA GLY A 223 -21.36 3.11 21.23
C GLY A 223 -22.77 3.72 21.37
N VAL A 224 -22.89 5.02 21.61
CA VAL A 224 -24.18 5.71 21.82
C VAL A 224 -24.57 6.49 20.57
N THR A 225 -25.84 6.39 20.14
CA THR A 225 -26.39 7.23 19.09
C THR A 225 -26.56 8.65 19.59
N VAL A 226 -25.74 9.58 19.13
CA VAL A 226 -25.76 10.99 19.55
C VAL A 226 -26.54 11.90 18.61
N PHE A 227 -26.81 11.45 17.38
CA PHE A 227 -27.56 12.20 16.40
C PHE A 227 -28.23 11.27 15.40
N THR A 228 -29.44 11.59 14.99
CA THR A 228 -30.17 10.89 13.91
C THR A 228 -30.92 11.90 13.05
N THR A 229 -30.90 11.65 11.73
CA THR A 229 -31.65 12.48 10.77
C THR A 229 -32.16 11.63 9.61
N LYS A 230 -33.14 12.14 8.89
CA LYS A 230 -33.55 11.54 7.60
C LYS A 230 -32.48 11.78 6.56
N CYS A 231 -32.40 10.90 5.59
CA CYS A 231 -31.58 11.09 4.40
C CYS A 231 -32.33 10.61 3.15
N SER A 232 -31.80 10.92 1.98
CA SER A 232 -32.30 10.35 0.72
C SER A 232 -31.12 9.84 -0.09
N THR A 233 -31.10 8.54 -0.36
CA THR A 233 -30.00 7.84 -1.05
C THR A 233 -30.28 7.70 -2.55
N GLY A 234 -29.46 6.95 -3.27
CA GLY A 234 -29.58 6.74 -4.70
C GLY A 234 -30.85 6.02 -5.12
N ARG A 235 -31.54 6.56 -6.12
CA ARG A 235 -32.73 5.94 -6.73
C ARG A 235 -32.39 4.69 -7.53
N GLN A 236 -33.40 3.96 -7.96
CA GLN A 236 -33.25 2.83 -8.87
C GLN A 236 -32.41 3.21 -10.11
N GLY A 237 -31.43 2.38 -10.47
CA GLY A 237 -30.44 2.63 -11.53
C GLY A 237 -29.23 3.49 -11.10
N PHE A 238 -29.30 4.13 -9.93
CA PHE A 238 -28.23 4.94 -9.33
C PHE A 238 -28.08 4.63 -7.83
N THR A 239 -28.21 3.38 -7.47
CA THR A 239 -28.23 2.93 -6.07
C THR A 239 -26.96 3.33 -5.35
N THR A 240 -27.09 3.91 -4.16
CA THR A 240 -25.96 4.09 -3.25
C THR A 240 -25.44 2.70 -2.83
N PRO A 241 -24.17 2.37 -3.07
CA PRO A 241 -23.66 1.04 -2.74
C PRO A 241 -23.54 0.86 -1.24
N ALA A 242 -24.02 -0.29 -0.74
CA ALA A 242 -23.77 -0.71 0.64
C ALA A 242 -22.29 -1.02 0.85
N GLY A 243 -21.78 -0.86 2.05
CA GLY A 243 -20.38 -1.12 2.36
C GLY A 243 -19.83 -0.26 3.49
N ARG A 244 -18.51 -0.36 3.70
CA ARG A 244 -17.77 0.47 4.65
C ARG A 244 -16.91 1.47 3.91
N TYR A 245 -17.09 2.72 4.23
CA TYR A 245 -16.39 3.84 3.59
C TYR A 245 -15.70 4.70 4.63
N VAL A 246 -14.81 5.56 4.17
CA VAL A 246 -14.15 6.56 5.01
C VAL A 246 -14.37 7.93 4.39
N ILE A 247 -14.63 8.94 5.19
CA ILE A 247 -14.66 10.33 4.72
C ILE A 247 -13.23 10.74 4.36
N THR A 248 -12.96 10.93 3.07
CA THR A 248 -11.60 11.19 2.56
C THR A 248 -11.29 12.67 2.41
N ASP A 249 -12.30 13.48 2.15
CA ASP A 249 -12.19 14.94 2.08
C ASP A 249 -13.55 15.61 2.33
N LYS A 250 -13.50 16.90 2.59
CA LYS A 250 -14.67 17.74 2.87
C LYS A 250 -14.57 19.03 2.10
N ASP A 251 -15.64 19.40 1.40
CA ASP A 251 -15.72 20.63 0.61
C ASP A 251 -17.05 21.34 0.90
N ARG A 252 -16.96 22.55 1.50
CA ARG A 252 -18.13 23.31 1.94
C ARG A 252 -19.00 23.76 0.80
N ASP A 253 -18.41 24.20 -0.29
CA ASP A 253 -19.08 24.84 -1.42
C ASP A 253 -19.00 24.00 -2.70
N HIS A 254 -18.96 22.68 -2.53
CA HIS A 254 -18.78 21.71 -3.61
C HIS A 254 -19.81 21.85 -4.71
N ARG A 255 -19.32 21.71 -5.95
CA ARG A 255 -20.17 21.65 -7.15
C ARG A 255 -19.85 20.40 -7.95
N SER A 256 -20.86 19.59 -8.21
CA SER A 256 -20.69 18.40 -9.03
C SER A 256 -20.16 18.74 -10.41
N THR A 257 -19.07 18.07 -10.79
CA THR A 257 -18.50 18.16 -12.15
C THR A 257 -19.34 17.42 -13.18
N ILE A 258 -20.10 16.40 -12.74
CA ILE A 258 -20.95 15.55 -13.58
C ILE A 258 -22.30 16.22 -13.81
N TYR A 259 -23.00 16.60 -12.72
CA TYR A 259 -24.38 17.11 -12.79
C TYR A 259 -24.49 18.64 -12.78
N LYS A 260 -23.36 19.34 -12.65
CA LYS A 260 -23.27 20.82 -12.62
C LYS A 260 -24.16 21.50 -11.57
N CYS A 261 -24.54 20.78 -10.51
CA CYS A 261 -25.38 21.29 -9.42
C CYS A 261 -24.55 21.54 -8.15
N ALA A 262 -25.01 22.44 -7.30
CA ALA A 262 -24.42 22.67 -5.99
C ALA A 262 -24.70 21.47 -5.06
N MET A 263 -23.71 21.09 -4.29
CA MET A 263 -23.76 20.06 -3.25
C MET A 263 -23.05 20.58 -1.97
N PRO A 264 -23.65 21.55 -1.26
CA PRO A 264 -23.02 22.18 -0.11
C PRO A 264 -22.72 21.15 0.99
N TYR A 265 -21.69 21.44 1.79
CA TYR A 265 -21.22 20.58 2.87
C TYR A 265 -20.90 19.15 2.45
N PHE A 266 -20.26 19.01 1.29
CA PHE A 266 -19.91 17.71 0.73
C PHE A 266 -18.84 17.00 1.56
N MET A 267 -19.11 15.76 1.91
CA MET A 267 -18.21 14.84 2.61
C MET A 267 -18.01 13.61 1.71
N ARG A 268 -16.88 13.55 1.02
CA ARG A 268 -16.56 12.52 0.02
C ARG A 268 -16.29 11.19 0.67
N LEU A 269 -16.73 10.10 0.08
CA LEU A 269 -16.54 8.74 0.54
C LEU A 269 -15.52 7.99 -0.35
N ASN A 270 -14.44 7.48 0.24
CA ASN A 270 -13.39 6.70 -0.41
C ASN A 270 -12.89 7.31 -1.74
N CYS A 271 -12.64 8.61 -1.80
CA CYS A 271 -12.20 9.31 -3.01
C CYS A 271 -13.09 9.10 -4.24
N ARG A 272 -14.32 8.60 -4.07
CA ARG A 272 -15.28 8.33 -5.15
C ARG A 272 -16.10 9.56 -5.50
N ASP A 273 -16.86 9.48 -6.59
CA ASP A 273 -17.72 10.57 -7.04
C ASP A 273 -19.04 10.67 -6.26
N PHE A 274 -19.12 10.06 -5.09
CA PHE A 274 -20.28 10.16 -4.21
C PHE A 274 -19.87 10.46 -2.77
N GLY A 275 -20.82 11.01 -2.02
CA GLY A 275 -20.63 11.41 -0.62
C GLY A 275 -21.95 11.85 0.01
N MET A 276 -21.84 12.39 1.22
CA MET A 276 -22.95 13.02 1.94
C MET A 276 -22.92 14.53 1.68
N HIS A 277 -24.08 15.15 1.45
CA HIS A 277 -24.16 16.59 1.23
C HIS A 277 -25.58 17.13 1.52
N GLU A 278 -25.72 18.44 1.64
CA GLU A 278 -27.04 19.10 1.69
C GLU A 278 -27.84 18.85 0.41
N GLY A 279 -29.13 18.57 0.55
CA GLY A 279 -30.05 18.47 -0.57
C GLY A 279 -31.50 18.20 -0.16
N VAL A 280 -32.37 18.15 -1.14
CA VAL A 280 -33.77 17.81 -0.90
C VAL A 280 -33.87 16.34 -0.47
N VAL A 281 -34.54 16.11 0.66
CA VAL A 281 -34.70 14.79 1.28
C VAL A 281 -36.18 14.39 1.26
N PRO A 282 -36.65 13.77 0.17
CA PRO A 282 -37.97 13.13 0.14
C PRO A 282 -37.96 11.86 1.02
N THR A 283 -39.12 11.24 1.19
CA THR A 283 -39.26 10.00 2.00
C THR A 283 -38.81 8.73 1.28
N TYR A 284 -38.21 8.87 0.10
CA TYR A 284 -37.75 7.78 -0.77
C TYR A 284 -36.36 8.08 -1.37
N PRO A 285 -35.65 7.07 -1.89
CA PRO A 285 -34.39 7.26 -2.62
C PRO A 285 -34.61 8.10 -3.90
N ALA A 286 -33.88 9.24 -4.02
CA ALA A 286 -34.06 10.19 -5.10
C ALA A 286 -32.76 10.75 -5.71
N SER A 287 -31.60 10.39 -5.19
CA SER A 287 -30.31 10.89 -5.68
C SER A 287 -29.77 10.06 -6.85
N HIS A 288 -28.61 10.47 -7.37
CA HIS A 288 -27.82 9.72 -8.35
C HIS A 288 -26.62 9.00 -7.68
N GLY A 289 -26.80 8.50 -6.44
CA GLY A 289 -25.79 7.77 -5.68
C GLY A 289 -25.33 8.47 -4.40
N CYS A 290 -25.37 9.79 -4.35
CA CYS A 290 -25.03 10.54 -3.12
C CYS A 290 -26.08 10.36 -2.02
N ILE A 291 -25.71 10.67 -0.80
CA ILE A 291 -26.58 10.70 0.38
C ILE A 291 -26.95 12.16 0.66
N ARG A 292 -28.20 12.53 0.36
CA ARG A 292 -28.71 13.86 0.63
C ARG A 292 -29.18 13.97 2.07
N LEU A 293 -28.84 15.09 2.71
CA LEU A 293 -29.17 15.42 4.11
C LEU A 293 -29.96 16.74 4.16
N PRO A 294 -30.82 16.96 5.15
CA PRO A 294 -31.37 18.27 5.45
C PRO A 294 -30.24 19.28 5.72
N GLY A 295 -30.45 20.55 5.37
CA GLY A 295 -29.37 21.57 5.43
C GLY A 295 -28.80 21.79 6.82
N ASP A 296 -29.62 21.78 7.88
CA ASP A 296 -29.18 21.84 9.28
C ASP A 296 -28.33 20.64 9.69
N ALA A 297 -28.76 19.43 9.29
CA ALA A 297 -28.05 18.20 9.55
C ALA A 297 -26.71 18.16 8.78
N ALA A 298 -26.70 18.53 7.50
CA ALA A 298 -25.49 18.56 6.69
C ALA A 298 -24.46 19.53 7.28
N ARG A 299 -24.88 20.74 7.68
CA ARG A 299 -24.01 21.74 8.31
C ARG A 299 -23.45 21.25 9.64
N LYS A 300 -24.28 20.68 10.49
CA LYS A 300 -23.87 20.13 11.80
C LYS A 300 -22.84 19.03 11.60
N LEU A 301 -23.12 18.04 10.78
CA LEU A 301 -22.22 16.92 10.48
C LEU A 301 -20.89 17.39 9.87
N PHE A 302 -20.95 18.33 8.93
CA PHE A 302 -19.76 18.89 8.33
C PHE A 302 -18.86 19.59 9.37
N ALA A 303 -19.44 20.21 10.41
CA ALA A 303 -18.66 20.84 11.49
C ALA A 303 -18.05 19.81 12.46
N GLU A 304 -18.81 18.77 12.82
CA GLU A 304 -18.48 17.86 13.93
C GLU A 304 -17.71 16.60 13.49
N ILE A 305 -17.94 16.11 12.27
CA ILE A 305 -17.32 14.87 11.78
C ILE A 305 -16.01 15.19 11.06
N THR A 306 -14.97 14.44 11.39
CA THR A 306 -13.62 14.63 10.83
C THR A 306 -13.37 13.72 9.62
N VAL A 307 -12.42 14.14 8.76
CA VAL A 307 -11.80 13.25 7.76
C VAL A 307 -11.22 12.04 8.49
N GLY A 308 -11.33 10.87 7.89
CA GLY A 308 -10.96 9.60 8.51
C GLY A 308 -12.12 8.89 9.23
N THR A 309 -13.27 9.54 9.44
CA THR A 309 -14.44 8.89 10.06
C THR A 309 -15.01 7.80 9.15
N VAL A 310 -15.29 6.63 9.74
CA VAL A 310 -15.90 5.49 9.04
C VAL A 310 -17.40 5.73 8.85
N VAL A 311 -17.89 5.42 7.65
CA VAL A 311 -19.30 5.46 7.27
C VAL A 311 -19.75 4.08 6.85
N MET A 312 -20.74 3.52 7.57
CA MET A 312 -21.33 2.21 7.28
C MET A 312 -22.67 2.42 6.56
N ILE A 313 -22.81 1.85 5.37
CA ILE A 313 -24.03 1.92 4.55
C ILE A 313 -24.62 0.51 4.46
N ASN A 314 -25.85 0.32 4.98
CA ASN A 314 -26.53 -0.97 5.10
C ASN A 314 -27.92 -0.94 4.43
#